data_9eaf4aaafc15b96d8d78885513f56cad
#
_entry.id   9eaf4aaafc15b96d8d78885513f56cad
#
_cell.length_a   1.000
_cell.length_b   1.000
_cell.length_c   1.000
_cell.angle_alpha   90.00
_cell.angle_beta   90.00
_cell.angle_gamma   90.00
#
_symmetry.space_group_name_H-M   'P 1'
#
loop_
_entity.id
_entity.type
_entity.pdbx_description
1 polymer ?
#
loop_
_entity_poly.entity_id
_entity_poly.type
_entity_poly.pdbx_seq_one_letter_code
_entity_poly.pdbx_strand_id
1 'polypeptide(L)'
;MGIQLGLSDCARCQLPEGTDGTGYWTITIRALGYADTVVKFQTTAENLAKHELASDADRAALQAVVATAQSKAKAAYTAASYADLETELAESVELLSRDTLYKAAALEQVTHLTDAVQNLKAA
;
A
#
# COMPACT_ATOMS: atom_id res chain seq x y z
N MET A 1 -20.95 23.32 10.64
CA MET A 1 -19.88 23.62 11.61
C MET A 1 -18.57 23.14 11.03
N GLY A 2 -17.61 24.05 10.88
CA GLY A 2 -16.28 23.68 10.35
C GLY A 2 -15.35 23.25 11.48
N ILE A 3 -14.59 22.19 11.26
CA ILE A 3 -13.46 21.84 12.12
C ILE A 3 -12.22 22.40 11.45
N GLN A 4 -11.49 23.21 12.19
CA GLN A 4 -10.24 23.78 11.69
C GLN A 4 -9.07 22.97 12.24
N LEU A 5 -8.31 22.37 11.35
CA LEU A 5 -7.07 21.68 11.72
C LEU A 5 -5.93 22.70 11.79
N GLY A 6 -5.03 22.55 12.78
CA GLY A 6 -3.86 23.39 12.94
C GLY A 6 -2.85 23.32 11.80
N LEU A 7 -3.12 22.51 10.78
CA LEU A 7 -2.32 22.35 9.58
C LEU A 7 -2.74 23.25 8.43
N SER A 8 -3.56 24.25 8.68
CA SER A 8 -4.03 25.23 7.72
C SER A 8 -4.28 24.65 6.32
N ASP A 9 -5.44 24.24 6.02
CA ASP A 9 -5.97 23.95 4.67
C ASP A 9 -5.08 23.18 3.67
N CYS A 10 -3.93 22.71 4.09
CA CYS A 10 -3.02 22.03 3.18
C CYS A 10 -3.20 20.52 3.26
N ALA A 11 -3.97 19.95 2.33
CA ALA A 11 -4.21 18.52 2.26
C ALA A 11 -2.95 17.69 1.95
N ARG A 12 -1.88 18.34 1.47
CA ARG A 12 -0.63 17.68 1.06
C ARG A 12 0.59 18.25 1.75
N CYS A 13 0.40 18.95 2.83
CA CYS A 13 1.53 19.47 3.58
C CYS A 13 2.33 18.32 4.15
N GLN A 14 3.60 18.27 3.77
CA GLN A 14 4.54 17.44 4.48
C GLN A 14 4.89 18.11 5.79
N LEU A 15 4.59 17.45 6.87
CA LEU A 15 5.01 17.90 8.17
C LEU A 15 6.51 17.63 8.33
N PRO A 16 7.30 18.60 8.83
CA PRO A 16 8.70 18.33 9.11
C PRO A 16 8.81 17.21 10.13
N GLU A 17 9.74 16.32 9.92
CA GLU A 17 9.99 15.23 10.87
C GLU A 17 10.41 15.79 12.22
N GLY A 18 9.75 15.33 13.30
CA GLY A 18 10.13 15.68 14.65
C GLY A 18 10.08 17.16 14.98
N THR A 19 8.93 17.82 14.78
CA THR A 19 8.77 19.26 15.04
C THR A 19 9.07 19.68 16.47
N ASP A 20 8.91 18.79 17.44
CA ASP A 20 9.21 19.06 18.84
C ASP A 20 10.54 18.42 19.29
N GLY A 21 11.28 17.83 18.38
CA GLY A 21 12.54 17.14 18.68
C GLY A 21 12.37 15.76 19.27
N THR A 22 11.15 15.28 19.44
CA THR A 22 10.86 13.94 20.03
C THR A 22 10.28 12.95 19.04
N GLY A 23 10.03 13.38 17.81
CA GLY A 23 9.34 12.55 16.82
C GLY A 23 7.83 12.53 16.97
N TYR A 24 7.27 13.37 17.84
CA TYR A 24 5.84 13.52 18.03
C TYR A 24 5.29 14.71 17.26
N TRP A 25 4.09 14.51 16.75
CA TRP A 25 3.30 15.55 16.11
C TRP A 25 2.12 15.89 17.00
N THR A 26 1.78 17.16 17.05
CA THR A 26 0.60 17.62 17.77
C THR A 26 -0.37 18.26 16.79
N ILE A 27 -1.59 17.73 16.75
CA ILE A 27 -2.68 18.30 15.97
C ILE A 27 -3.68 18.89 16.93
N THR A 28 -3.97 20.19 16.80
CA THR A 28 -5.01 20.87 17.58
C THR A 28 -6.25 20.98 16.70
N ILE A 29 -7.34 20.36 17.16
CA ILE A 29 -8.63 20.39 16.47
C ILE A 29 -9.50 21.42 17.18
N ARG A 30 -9.95 22.44 16.42
CA ARG A 30 -10.79 23.51 16.94
C ARG A 30 -12.16 23.48 16.27
N ALA A 31 -13.20 23.54 17.08
CA ALA A 31 -14.56 23.65 16.62
C ALA A 31 -15.24 24.80 17.34
N LEU A 32 -16.00 25.60 16.61
CA LEU A 32 -16.70 26.74 17.19
C LEU A 32 -17.68 26.27 18.29
N GLY A 33 -17.57 26.85 19.48
CA GLY A 33 -18.39 26.49 20.62
C GLY A 33 -17.90 25.29 21.44
N TYR A 34 -16.74 24.74 21.10
CA TYR A 34 -16.14 23.60 21.79
C TYR A 34 -14.71 23.91 22.24
N ALA A 35 -14.26 23.23 23.26
CA ALA A 35 -12.87 23.30 23.69
C ALA A 35 -11.96 22.65 22.65
N ASP A 36 -10.73 23.14 22.56
CA ASP A 36 -9.73 22.56 21.67
C ASP A 36 -9.44 21.13 22.08
N THR A 37 -9.33 20.25 21.07
CA THR A 37 -8.86 18.87 21.25
C THR A 37 -7.46 18.76 20.69
N VAL A 38 -6.53 18.30 21.53
CA VAL A 38 -5.15 18.09 21.13
C VAL A 38 -4.89 16.60 20.99
N VAL A 39 -4.43 16.20 19.80
CA VAL A 39 -4.05 14.82 19.51
C VAL A 39 -2.56 14.77 19.28
N LYS A 40 -1.87 13.90 20.00
CA LYS A 40 -0.45 13.60 19.83
C LYS A 40 -0.28 12.25 19.13
N PHE A 41 0.60 12.20 18.15
CA PHE A 41 1.00 10.93 17.54
C PHE A 41 2.49 10.96 17.21
N GLN A 42 3.09 9.78 17.20
CA GLN A 42 4.51 9.62 16.90
C GLN A 42 4.68 9.16 15.46
N THR A 43 5.53 9.89 14.72
CA THR A 43 5.96 9.50 13.40
C THR A 43 7.36 8.91 13.50
N THR A 44 7.49 7.63 13.21
CA THR A 44 8.78 6.93 13.17
C THR A 44 9.10 6.55 11.74
N ALA A 45 10.38 6.29 11.47
CA ALA A 45 10.79 5.78 10.16
C ALA A 45 10.02 4.50 9.78
N GLU A 46 9.76 3.63 10.77
CA GLU A 46 8.97 2.41 10.57
C GLU A 46 7.52 2.72 10.19
N ASN A 47 6.88 3.68 10.89
CA ASN A 47 5.50 4.06 10.56
C ASN A 47 5.40 4.72 9.19
N LEU A 48 6.38 5.56 8.83
CA LEU A 48 6.44 6.17 7.50
C LEU A 48 6.61 5.12 6.40
N ALA A 49 7.47 4.12 6.64
CA ALA A 49 7.72 3.05 5.68
C ALA A 49 6.45 2.23 5.37
N LYS A 50 5.58 2.03 6.37
CA LYS A 50 4.29 1.33 6.19
C LYS A 50 3.33 2.08 5.27
N HIS A 51 3.50 3.38 5.13
CA HIS A 51 2.62 4.24 4.34
C HIS A 51 3.29 4.76 3.07
N GLU A 52 4.49 4.26 2.76
CA GLU A 52 5.16 4.62 1.51
C GLU A 52 4.37 4.09 0.33
N LEU A 53 4.14 4.95 -0.65
CA LEU A 53 3.40 4.58 -1.86
C LEU A 53 4.31 3.85 -2.84
N ALA A 54 3.73 2.91 -3.56
CA ALA A 54 4.41 2.23 -4.65
C ALA A 54 4.80 3.25 -5.73
N SER A 55 6.04 3.15 -6.20
CA SER A 55 6.52 3.94 -7.32
C SER A 55 6.02 3.36 -8.64
N ASP A 56 6.23 4.10 -9.73
CA ASP A 56 5.95 3.57 -11.07
C ASP A 56 6.77 2.32 -11.36
N ALA A 57 8.01 2.25 -10.87
CA ALA A 57 8.85 1.06 -10.98
C ALA A 57 8.28 -0.12 -10.20
N ASP A 58 7.73 0.10 -9.00
CA ASP A 58 7.09 -0.95 -8.21
C ASP A 58 5.85 -1.49 -8.91
N ARG A 59 5.02 -0.61 -9.47
CA ARG A 59 3.85 -1.00 -10.26
C ARG A 59 4.25 -1.78 -11.51
N ALA A 60 5.28 -1.33 -12.20
CA ALA A 60 5.80 -2.01 -13.39
C ALA A 60 6.33 -3.40 -13.08
N ALA A 61 7.01 -3.57 -11.95
CA ALA A 61 7.48 -4.88 -11.49
C ALA A 61 6.32 -5.85 -11.26
N LEU A 62 5.25 -5.39 -10.61
CA LEU A 62 4.05 -6.22 -10.40
C LEU A 62 3.36 -6.53 -11.73
N GLN A 63 3.24 -5.56 -12.62
CA GLN A 63 2.66 -5.76 -13.95
C GLN A 63 3.45 -6.80 -14.76
N ALA A 64 4.77 -6.80 -14.65
CA ALA A 64 5.62 -7.77 -15.35
C ALA A 64 5.36 -9.20 -14.86
N VAL A 65 5.22 -9.40 -13.56
CA VAL A 65 4.89 -10.72 -13.00
C VAL A 65 3.47 -11.14 -13.38
N VAL A 66 2.53 -10.20 -13.40
CA VAL A 66 1.16 -10.44 -13.87
C VAL A 66 1.18 -10.94 -15.33
N ALA A 67 1.94 -10.28 -16.20
CA ALA A 67 2.06 -10.69 -17.59
C ALA A 67 2.65 -12.11 -17.71
N THR A 68 3.66 -12.43 -16.92
CA THR A 68 4.25 -13.77 -16.87
C THR A 68 3.22 -14.80 -16.44
N ALA A 69 2.46 -14.51 -15.38
CA ALA A 69 1.42 -15.41 -14.88
C ALA A 69 0.32 -15.63 -15.93
N GLN A 70 -0.11 -14.57 -16.60
CA GLN A 70 -1.13 -14.65 -17.66
C GLN A 70 -0.67 -15.46 -18.88
N SER A 71 0.63 -15.59 -19.09
CA SER A 71 1.17 -16.39 -20.17
C SER A 71 1.11 -17.89 -19.94
N LYS A 72 0.77 -18.34 -18.71
CA LYS A 72 0.71 -19.74 -18.35
C LYS A 72 -0.59 -20.36 -18.80
N ALA A 73 -0.51 -21.44 -19.57
CA ALA A 73 -1.70 -22.14 -20.06
C ALA A 73 -2.27 -23.06 -18.99
N LYS A 74 -3.52 -22.85 -18.61
CA LYS A 74 -4.21 -23.62 -17.56
C LYS A 74 -4.14 -25.14 -17.78
N ALA A 75 -4.30 -25.56 -19.02
CA ALA A 75 -4.32 -26.99 -19.36
C ALA A 75 -2.96 -27.69 -19.15
N ALA A 76 -1.87 -26.93 -19.05
CA ALA A 76 -0.53 -27.48 -18.86
C ALA A 76 -0.21 -27.81 -17.40
N TYR A 77 -1.06 -27.41 -16.45
CA TYR A 77 -0.77 -27.52 -15.02
C TYR A 77 -1.89 -28.22 -14.26
N THR A 78 -1.56 -28.70 -13.04
CA THR A 78 -2.58 -29.29 -12.18
C THR A 78 -3.60 -28.25 -11.76
N ALA A 79 -4.85 -28.66 -11.58
CA ALA A 79 -5.93 -27.77 -11.19
C ALA A 79 -5.65 -27.05 -9.86
N ALA A 80 -5.07 -27.75 -8.89
CA ALA A 80 -4.74 -27.20 -7.58
C ALA A 80 -3.67 -26.10 -7.66
N SER A 81 -2.56 -26.36 -8.37
CA SER A 81 -1.47 -25.38 -8.50
C SER A 81 -1.90 -24.17 -9.32
N TYR A 82 -2.72 -24.37 -10.33
CA TYR A 82 -3.22 -23.27 -11.14
C TYR A 82 -4.27 -22.42 -10.41
N ALA A 83 -5.08 -23.03 -9.55
CA ALA A 83 -6.05 -22.30 -8.72
C ALA A 83 -5.34 -21.32 -7.78
N ASP A 84 -4.22 -21.71 -7.19
CA ASP A 84 -3.40 -20.81 -6.37
C ASP A 84 -2.87 -19.64 -7.20
N LEU A 85 -2.42 -19.90 -8.42
CA LEU A 85 -1.99 -18.85 -9.34
C LEU A 85 -3.13 -17.90 -9.70
N GLU A 86 -4.32 -18.42 -9.98
CA GLU A 86 -5.50 -17.60 -10.29
C GLU A 86 -5.87 -16.67 -9.14
N THR A 87 -5.77 -17.14 -7.90
CA THR A 87 -6.05 -16.35 -6.71
C THR A 87 -5.06 -15.18 -6.59
N GLU A 88 -3.77 -15.49 -6.67
CA GLU A 88 -2.73 -14.44 -6.58
C GLU A 88 -2.79 -13.47 -7.76
N LEU A 89 -3.13 -13.96 -8.93
CA LEU A 89 -3.28 -13.11 -10.12
C LEU A 89 -4.45 -12.14 -9.96
N ALA A 90 -5.60 -12.60 -9.46
CA ALA A 90 -6.75 -11.75 -9.21
C ALA A 90 -6.45 -10.66 -8.18
N GLU A 91 -5.75 -11.01 -7.10
CA GLU A 91 -5.32 -10.05 -6.09
C GLU A 91 -4.36 -9.01 -6.68
N SER A 92 -3.44 -9.44 -7.53
CA SER A 92 -2.48 -8.54 -8.19
C SER A 92 -3.16 -7.54 -9.12
N VAL A 93 -4.11 -8.00 -9.90
CA VAL A 93 -4.89 -7.13 -10.81
C VAL A 93 -5.71 -6.13 -10.00
N GLU A 94 -6.32 -6.57 -8.89
CA GLU A 94 -7.07 -5.68 -8.02
C GLU A 94 -6.19 -4.60 -7.40
N LEU A 95 -5.00 -4.96 -6.90
CA LEU A 95 -4.05 -3.99 -6.36
C LEU A 95 -3.61 -2.97 -7.40
N LEU A 96 -3.31 -3.42 -8.62
CA LEU A 96 -2.91 -2.53 -9.71
C LEU A 96 -4.03 -1.57 -10.15
N SER A 97 -5.28 -1.92 -9.88
CA SER A 97 -6.42 -1.06 -10.19
C SER A 97 -6.63 0.07 -9.20
N ARG A 98 -5.97 0.02 -8.05
CA ARG A 98 -6.11 1.04 -6.99
C ARG A 98 -5.34 2.30 -7.33
N ASP A 99 -5.96 3.45 -7.08
CA ASP A 99 -5.25 4.74 -7.17
C ASP A 99 -4.18 4.85 -6.10
N THR A 100 -4.48 4.35 -4.90
CA THR A 100 -3.54 4.29 -3.78
C THR A 100 -3.06 2.86 -3.61
N LEU A 101 -1.79 2.64 -3.86
CA LEU A 101 -1.12 1.36 -3.67
C LEU A 101 0.11 1.58 -2.80
N TYR A 102 0.18 0.87 -1.68
CA TYR A 102 1.34 0.94 -0.80
C TYR A 102 2.48 0.09 -1.35
N LYS A 103 3.70 0.61 -1.22
CA LYS A 103 4.91 -0.08 -1.66
C LYS A 103 5.04 -1.47 -1.05
N ALA A 104 4.81 -1.60 0.26
CA ALA A 104 4.88 -2.88 0.96
C ALA A 104 3.91 -3.91 0.37
N ALA A 105 2.68 -3.50 0.06
CA ALA A 105 1.69 -4.38 -0.55
C ALA A 105 2.10 -4.81 -1.97
N ALA A 106 2.65 -3.89 -2.76
CA ALA A 106 3.10 -4.20 -4.11
C ALA A 106 4.27 -5.19 -4.10
N LEU A 107 5.26 -4.98 -3.24
CA LEU A 107 6.42 -5.87 -3.14
C LEU A 107 6.05 -7.25 -2.60
N GLU A 108 5.17 -7.31 -1.61
CA GLU A 108 4.65 -8.57 -1.08
C GLU A 108 3.92 -9.35 -2.17
N GLN A 109 3.09 -8.68 -2.95
CA GLN A 109 2.33 -9.33 -4.02
C GLN A 109 3.22 -9.81 -5.16
N VAL A 110 4.30 -9.09 -5.49
CA VAL A 110 5.32 -9.58 -6.45
C VAL A 110 5.87 -10.92 -5.97
N THR A 111 6.20 -11.03 -4.70
CA THR A 111 6.71 -12.28 -4.11
C THR A 111 5.67 -13.40 -4.17
N HIS A 112 4.44 -13.12 -3.74
CA HIS A 112 3.36 -14.10 -3.74
C HIS A 112 3.07 -14.63 -5.13
N LEU A 113 2.94 -13.75 -6.11
CA LEU A 113 2.64 -14.15 -7.47
C LEU A 113 3.81 -14.89 -8.12
N THR A 114 5.04 -14.45 -7.86
CA THR A 114 6.25 -15.15 -8.32
C THR A 114 6.31 -16.56 -7.76
N ASP A 115 6.05 -16.73 -6.47
CA ASP A 115 6.02 -18.04 -5.83
C ASP A 115 4.94 -18.94 -6.42
N ALA A 116 3.75 -18.40 -6.67
CA ALA A 116 2.67 -19.15 -7.31
C ALA A 116 3.05 -19.63 -8.71
N VAL A 117 3.75 -18.80 -9.49
CA VAL A 117 4.27 -19.18 -10.81
C VAL A 117 5.30 -20.31 -10.67
N GLN A 118 6.23 -20.17 -9.72
CA GLN A 118 7.28 -21.17 -9.50
C GLN A 118 6.73 -22.50 -8.96
N ASN A 119 5.61 -22.45 -8.23
CA ASN A 119 4.98 -23.63 -7.64
C ASN A 119 3.99 -24.33 -8.59
N LEU A 120 3.84 -23.85 -9.82
CA LEU A 120 3.02 -24.52 -10.83
C LEU A 120 3.57 -25.93 -11.08
N LYS A 121 2.67 -26.91 -11.08
CA LYS A 121 3.00 -28.31 -11.31
C LYS A 121 2.40 -28.76 -12.63
N ALA A 122 3.21 -29.40 -13.45
CA ALA A 122 2.75 -29.97 -14.71
C ALA A 122 1.62 -30.98 -14.47
N ALA A 123 0.63 -30.90 -15.34
CA ALA A 123 -0.52 -31.81 -15.28
C ALA A 123 -0.11 -33.28 -15.60
#